data_7eb0b8f45409c83cc14c7bbe82600e5b
#
_entry.id   7eb0b8f45409c83cc14c7bbe82600e5b
#
_cell.length_a   1.000
_cell.length_b   1.000
_cell.length_c   1.000
_cell.angle_alpha   90.00
_cell.angle_beta   90.00
_cell.angle_gamma   90.00
#
_symmetry.space_group_name_H-M   'P 1'
#
loop_
_entity.id
_entity.type
_entity.pdbx_description
1 polymer ?
#
loop_
_entity_poly.entity_id
_entity_poly.type
_entity_poly.pdbx_seq_one_letter_code
_entity_poly.pdbx_strand_id
1 'polypeptide(L)'
;HCTASRCDRQLTPESLDRLHRQRGFTACGYHFYITREGTVFPMRPLDTVGAHVRGFNAHSIGIAYEGGLQPDGAAADTRTPQQREALRFLIRQLLVLYPKSTVCGHRDLSPDLNGNGVIEPQEWLKQCPCFDASTEYAPLCAEAFHRNG
;
A
#
# COMPACT_ATOMS: atom_id res chain seq x y z
N HIS A 1 -0.23 -0.11 1.23
CA HIS A 1 0.40 0.23 2.51
C HIS A 1 -0.12 1.53 3.10
N CYS A 2 0.13 1.74 4.37
CA CYS A 2 0.11 3.05 5.02
C CYS A 2 1.52 3.37 5.54
N THR A 3 1.80 4.65 5.79
CA THR A 3 3.10 5.05 6.35
C THR A 3 3.22 4.78 7.85
N ALA A 4 2.16 4.32 8.49
CA ALA A 4 2.05 4.15 9.94
C ALA A 4 2.46 5.44 10.67
N SER A 5 1.98 6.57 10.19
CA SER A 5 2.20 7.90 10.74
C SER A 5 0.89 8.49 11.27
N ARG A 6 1.00 9.40 12.24
CA ARG A 6 -0.16 10.03 12.85
C ARG A 6 -0.88 10.93 11.85
N CYS A 7 -2.20 10.81 11.79
CA CYS A 7 -3.02 11.58 10.85
C CYS A 7 -3.06 13.08 11.15
N ASP A 8 -2.61 13.52 12.31
CA ASP A 8 -2.49 14.93 12.70
C ASP A 8 -1.10 15.52 12.43
N ARG A 9 -0.21 14.78 11.78
CA ARG A 9 1.14 15.22 11.42
C ARG A 9 1.37 15.03 9.93
N GLN A 10 2.08 15.99 9.33
CA GLN A 10 2.47 15.92 7.92
C GLN A 10 3.73 15.07 7.76
N LEU A 11 3.72 14.19 6.76
CA LEU A 11 4.90 13.46 6.30
C LEU A 11 5.10 13.78 4.82
N THR A 12 6.10 14.60 4.52
CA THR A 12 6.40 14.97 3.13
C THR A 12 7.05 13.80 2.38
N PRO A 13 6.96 13.75 1.04
CA PRO A 13 7.68 12.73 0.25
C PRO A 13 9.18 12.72 0.53
N GLU A 14 9.79 13.88 0.70
CA GLU A 14 11.21 14.03 1.01
C GLU A 14 11.55 13.44 2.38
N SER A 15 10.71 13.68 3.37
CA SER A 15 10.89 13.12 4.72
C SER A 15 10.72 11.60 4.72
N LEU A 16 9.76 11.08 3.97
CA LEU A 16 9.56 9.63 3.82
C LEU A 16 10.79 8.98 3.17
N ASP A 17 11.30 9.55 2.10
CA ASP A 17 12.50 9.06 1.42
C ASP A 17 13.70 9.08 2.38
N ARG A 18 13.87 10.15 3.14
CA ARG A 18 14.95 10.27 4.14
C ARG A 18 14.84 9.20 5.21
N LEU A 19 13.65 8.96 5.75
CA LEU A 19 13.43 7.90 6.76
C LEU A 19 13.81 6.53 6.23
N HIS A 20 13.47 6.21 4.98
CA HIS A 20 13.83 4.94 4.37
C HIS A 20 15.34 4.82 4.14
N ARG A 21 15.99 5.91 3.71
CA ARG A 21 17.47 5.94 3.56
C ARG A 21 18.17 5.76 4.89
N GLN A 22 17.65 6.33 5.97
CA GLN A 22 18.17 6.11 7.33
C GLN A 22 18.05 4.66 7.80
N ARG A 23 17.07 3.92 7.26
CA ARG A 23 16.91 2.49 7.52
C ARG A 23 17.81 1.61 6.64
N GLY A 24 18.65 2.21 5.81
CA GLY A 24 19.58 1.49 4.92
C GLY A 24 19.06 1.26 3.50
N PHE A 25 17.90 1.79 3.14
CA PHE A 25 17.41 1.70 1.76
C PHE A 25 18.13 2.72 0.86
N THR A 26 18.20 2.41 -0.43
CA THR A 26 18.80 3.32 -1.42
C THR A 26 17.87 4.50 -1.75
N ALA A 27 16.56 4.33 -1.53
CA ALA A 27 15.51 5.32 -1.72
C ALA A 27 14.25 4.88 -0.96
N CYS A 28 13.18 5.68 -1.04
CA CYS A 28 11.85 5.26 -0.56
C CYS A 28 11.50 3.87 -1.12
N GLY A 29 11.02 2.99 -0.27
CA GLY A 29 10.72 1.60 -0.65
C GLY A 29 9.44 1.44 -1.46
N TYR A 30 8.54 2.44 -1.45
CA TYR A 30 7.29 2.43 -2.22
C TYR A 30 7.50 2.98 -3.63
N HIS A 31 6.70 2.51 -4.58
CA HIS A 31 6.67 3.07 -5.93
C HIS A 31 5.84 4.34 -5.99
N PHE A 32 4.78 4.42 -5.19
CA PHE A 32 3.91 5.60 -5.11
C PHE A 32 3.58 5.94 -3.67
N TYR A 33 3.47 7.24 -3.41
CA TYR A 33 3.08 7.77 -2.11
C TYR A 33 1.95 8.78 -2.30
N ILE A 34 0.87 8.65 -1.53
CA ILE A 34 -0.32 9.49 -1.62
C ILE A 34 -0.47 10.29 -0.32
N THR A 35 -0.31 11.60 -0.41
CA THR A 35 -0.47 12.49 0.73
C THR A 35 -1.93 12.64 1.13
N ARG A 36 -2.19 13.22 2.30
CA ARG A 36 -3.56 13.43 2.80
C ARG A 36 -4.44 14.24 1.87
N GLU A 37 -3.86 15.16 1.10
CA GLU A 37 -4.56 15.94 0.09
C GLU A 37 -4.94 15.13 -1.15
N GLY A 38 -4.48 13.90 -1.25
CA GLY A 38 -4.72 13.03 -2.40
C GLY A 38 -3.72 13.22 -3.53
N THR A 39 -2.61 13.92 -3.29
CA THR A 39 -1.55 14.08 -4.29
C THR A 39 -0.73 12.79 -4.38
N VAL A 40 -0.58 12.27 -5.59
CA VAL A 40 0.20 11.06 -5.88
C VAL A 40 1.61 11.45 -6.26
N PHE A 41 2.59 10.98 -5.51
CA PHE A 41 4.01 11.18 -5.79
C PHE A 41 4.63 9.86 -6.27
N PRO A 42 5.19 9.81 -7.50
CA PRO A 42 6.03 8.69 -7.89
C PRO A 42 7.34 8.75 -7.11
N MET A 43 7.69 7.66 -6.45
CA MET A 43 8.89 7.60 -5.60
C MET A 43 9.95 6.71 -6.22
N ARG A 44 9.69 5.41 -6.32
CA ARG A 44 10.59 4.47 -6.96
C ARG A 44 10.07 4.12 -8.35
N PRO A 45 10.91 4.06 -9.40
CA PRO A 45 10.46 3.67 -10.74
C PRO A 45 9.82 2.28 -10.76
N LEU A 46 8.83 2.07 -11.63
CA LEU A 46 8.12 0.77 -11.73
C LEU A 46 9.02 -0.38 -12.14
N ASP A 47 10.09 -0.11 -12.88
CA ASP A 47 11.07 -1.12 -13.31
C ASP A 47 12.10 -1.46 -12.22
N THR A 48 12.04 -0.79 -11.09
CA THR A 48 12.93 -1.01 -9.95
C THR A 48 12.20 -1.78 -8.87
N VAL A 49 12.80 -2.86 -8.38
CA VAL A 49 12.24 -3.65 -7.28
C VAL A 49 12.10 -2.78 -6.03
N GLY A 50 10.92 -2.80 -5.43
CA GLY A 50 10.63 -2.03 -4.22
C GLY A 50 11.27 -2.63 -2.96
N ALA A 51 11.06 -1.95 -1.85
CA ALA A 51 11.46 -2.41 -0.51
C ALA A 51 10.31 -2.09 0.45
N HIS A 52 9.18 -2.81 0.30
CA HIS A 52 7.96 -2.52 1.04
C HIS A 52 7.30 -3.77 1.66
N VAL A 53 7.57 -4.96 1.15
CA VAL A 53 7.10 -6.21 1.76
C VAL A 53 8.09 -7.34 1.51
N ARG A 54 8.72 -7.79 2.59
CA ARG A 54 9.75 -8.82 2.54
C ARG A 54 9.21 -10.11 1.89
N GLY A 55 9.94 -10.63 0.90
CA GLY A 55 9.58 -11.85 0.17
C GLY A 55 8.67 -11.63 -1.04
N PHE A 56 8.11 -10.42 -1.22
CA PHE A 56 7.18 -10.13 -2.31
C PHE A 56 7.59 -8.94 -3.18
N ASN A 57 8.68 -8.27 -2.85
CA ASN A 57 9.12 -7.05 -3.54
C ASN A 57 9.35 -7.24 -5.04
N ALA A 58 9.90 -8.39 -5.45
CA ALA A 58 10.26 -8.65 -6.85
C ALA A 58 9.05 -8.75 -7.79
N HIS A 59 7.85 -9.00 -7.25
CA HIS A 59 6.64 -9.28 -8.03
C HIS A 59 5.50 -8.30 -7.71
N SER A 60 5.79 -7.17 -7.06
CA SER A 60 4.73 -6.28 -6.59
C SER A 60 5.08 -4.82 -6.77
N ILE A 61 4.04 -4.00 -6.77
CA ILE A 61 4.12 -2.54 -6.73
C ILE A 61 3.59 -2.09 -5.38
N GLY A 62 4.38 -1.29 -4.67
CA GLY A 62 4.00 -0.74 -3.37
C GLY A 62 3.40 0.65 -3.51
N ILE A 63 2.18 0.81 -2.99
CA ILE A 63 1.49 2.10 -2.89
C ILE A 63 1.24 2.36 -1.42
N ALA A 64 1.70 3.49 -0.91
CA ALA A 64 1.46 3.89 0.48
C ALA A 64 0.64 5.19 0.54
N TYR A 65 -0.31 5.24 1.45
CA TYR A 65 -0.98 6.49 1.80
C TYR A 65 -0.44 7.06 3.10
N GLU A 66 -0.40 8.37 3.21
CA GLU A 66 0.01 9.08 4.43
C GLU A 66 -1.01 8.87 5.54
N GLY A 67 -0.58 8.24 6.63
CA GLY A 67 -1.44 8.01 7.78
C GLY A 67 -1.35 6.58 8.32
N GLY A 68 -2.48 6.08 8.80
CA GLY A 68 -2.62 4.75 9.40
C GLY A 68 -2.63 4.75 10.91
N LEU A 69 -2.32 5.90 11.55
CA LEU A 69 -2.40 6.06 13.01
C LEU A 69 -3.29 7.25 13.38
N GLN A 70 -4.09 7.06 14.40
CA GLN A 70 -4.82 8.15 15.07
C GLN A 70 -3.85 9.04 15.85
N PRO A 71 -4.30 10.24 16.33
CA PRO A 71 -3.45 11.12 17.14
C PRO A 71 -2.90 10.46 18.41
N ASP A 72 -3.60 9.47 18.97
CA ASP A 72 -3.15 8.69 20.15
C ASP A 72 -2.17 7.56 19.77
N GLY A 73 -1.86 7.37 18.49
CA GLY A 73 -0.98 6.32 18.00
C GLY A 73 -1.66 4.99 17.69
N ALA A 74 -2.97 4.87 17.90
CA ALA A 74 -3.70 3.65 17.57
C ALA A 74 -3.83 3.46 16.06
N ALA A 75 -3.65 2.23 15.57
CA ALA A 75 -3.82 1.90 14.16
C ALA A 75 -5.29 2.07 13.74
N ALA A 76 -5.51 2.74 12.61
CA ALA A 76 -6.85 2.97 12.06
C ALA A 76 -6.78 3.30 10.58
N ASP A 77 -7.90 3.11 9.89
CA ASP A 77 -8.06 3.61 8.53
C ASP A 77 -8.29 5.13 8.58
N THR A 78 -7.21 5.88 8.41
CA THR A 78 -7.21 7.35 8.44
C THR A 78 -7.29 7.97 7.05
N ARG A 79 -7.58 7.18 6.01
CA ARG A 79 -7.67 7.69 4.64
C ARG A 79 -8.68 8.81 4.53
N THR A 80 -8.26 9.93 3.95
CA THR A 80 -9.18 11.02 3.59
C THR A 80 -10.00 10.62 2.35
N PRO A 81 -11.13 11.30 2.07
CA PRO A 81 -11.85 11.10 0.81
C PRO A 81 -10.96 11.29 -0.43
N GLN A 82 -10.06 12.27 -0.40
CA GLN A 82 -9.11 12.55 -1.48
C GLN A 82 -8.11 11.40 -1.66
N GLN A 83 -7.64 10.80 -0.58
CA GLN A 83 -6.77 9.61 -0.65
C GLN A 83 -7.51 8.40 -1.21
N ARG A 84 -8.75 8.18 -0.81
CA ARG A 84 -9.56 7.08 -1.35
C ARG A 84 -9.77 7.21 -2.85
N GLU A 85 -10.07 8.41 -3.33
CA GLU A 85 -10.23 8.69 -4.75
C GLU A 85 -8.90 8.50 -5.50
N ALA A 86 -7.81 9.03 -4.99
CA ALA A 86 -6.48 8.90 -5.60
C ALA A 86 -6.01 7.44 -5.67
N LEU A 87 -6.22 6.66 -4.60
CA LEU A 87 -5.92 5.23 -4.57
C LEU A 87 -6.70 4.49 -5.66
N ARG A 88 -7.99 4.72 -5.73
CA ARG A 88 -8.86 4.08 -6.72
C ARG A 88 -8.43 4.41 -8.15
N PHE A 89 -8.13 5.67 -8.42
CA PHE A 89 -7.66 6.12 -9.73
C PHE A 89 -6.32 5.46 -10.08
N LEU A 90 -5.34 5.52 -9.18
CA LEU A 90 -4.01 4.95 -9.42
C LEU A 90 -4.08 3.43 -9.65
N ILE A 91 -4.83 2.72 -8.85
CA ILE A 91 -5.01 1.27 -9.00
C ILE A 91 -5.62 0.94 -10.36
N ARG A 92 -6.62 1.69 -10.80
CA ARG A 92 -7.20 1.50 -12.14
C ARG A 92 -6.17 1.68 -13.24
N GLN A 93 -5.32 2.71 -13.15
CA GLN A 93 -4.25 2.96 -14.12
C GLN A 93 -3.24 1.81 -14.14
N LEU A 94 -2.83 1.33 -12.97
CA LEU A 94 -1.89 0.22 -12.88
C LEU A 94 -2.48 -1.09 -13.40
N LEU A 95 -3.78 -1.32 -13.21
CA LEU A 95 -4.47 -2.49 -13.77
C LEU A 95 -4.61 -2.44 -15.29
N VAL A 96 -4.53 -1.26 -15.92
CA VAL A 96 -4.41 -1.17 -17.39
C VAL A 96 -3.06 -1.74 -17.84
N LEU A 97 -1.99 -1.44 -17.10
CA LEU A 97 -0.63 -1.94 -17.42
C LEU A 97 -0.45 -3.41 -17.01
N TYR A 98 -1.07 -3.82 -15.90
CA TYR A 98 -0.91 -5.15 -15.30
C TYR A 98 -2.29 -5.80 -15.04
N PRO A 99 -3.04 -6.17 -16.09
CA PRO A 99 -4.45 -6.55 -15.96
C PRO A 99 -4.70 -7.86 -15.19
N LYS A 100 -3.68 -8.69 -15.03
CA LYS A 100 -3.76 -9.95 -14.28
C LYS A 100 -3.33 -9.80 -12.81
N SER A 101 -3.02 -8.58 -12.39
CA SER A 101 -2.61 -8.32 -11.00
C SER A 101 -3.81 -8.33 -10.06
N THR A 102 -3.53 -8.65 -8.81
CA THR A 102 -4.47 -8.50 -7.70
C THR A 102 -4.00 -7.40 -6.76
N VAL A 103 -4.91 -6.87 -5.97
CA VAL A 103 -4.60 -5.86 -4.95
C VAL A 103 -4.78 -6.49 -3.58
N CYS A 104 -3.82 -6.29 -2.71
CA CYS A 104 -3.89 -6.74 -1.33
C CYS A 104 -3.22 -5.74 -0.40
N GLY A 105 -3.48 -5.84 0.90
CA GLY A 105 -2.78 -5.09 1.93
C GLY A 105 -1.51 -5.82 2.37
N HIS A 106 -0.58 -5.08 2.99
CA HIS A 106 0.61 -5.69 3.57
C HIS A 106 0.26 -6.82 4.54
N ARG A 107 -0.78 -6.64 5.35
CA ARG A 107 -1.26 -7.65 6.32
C ARG A 107 -1.68 -8.97 5.68
N ASP A 108 -2.17 -8.92 4.45
CA ASP A 108 -2.61 -10.10 3.70
C ASP A 108 -1.44 -11.00 3.28
N LEU A 109 -0.21 -10.47 3.30
CA LEU A 109 1.02 -11.17 2.98
C LEU A 109 1.75 -11.69 4.23
N SER A 110 1.06 -11.74 5.36
CA SER A 110 1.55 -12.37 6.58
C SER A 110 1.60 -13.88 6.42
N PRO A 111 2.41 -14.60 7.23
CA PRO A 111 2.48 -16.06 7.15
C PRO A 111 1.18 -16.72 7.59
N ASP A 112 0.78 -17.78 6.89
CA ASP A 112 -0.30 -18.68 7.32
C ASP A 112 0.24 -19.64 8.39
N LEU A 113 0.08 -19.25 9.65
CA LEU A 113 0.68 -19.96 10.78
C LEU A 113 -0.03 -21.28 11.12
N ASN A 114 -1.33 -21.37 10.84
CA ASN A 114 -2.13 -22.56 11.12
C ASN A 114 -2.30 -23.48 9.90
N GLY A 115 -1.85 -23.03 8.71
CA GLY A 115 -1.85 -23.85 7.49
C GLY A 115 -3.23 -24.06 6.87
N ASN A 116 -4.23 -23.22 7.20
CA ASN A 116 -5.60 -23.37 6.68
C ASN A 116 -5.82 -22.69 5.31
N GLY A 117 -4.80 -22.02 4.76
CA GLY A 117 -4.88 -21.33 3.46
C GLY A 117 -5.51 -19.94 3.53
N VAL A 118 -5.85 -19.44 4.71
CA VAL A 118 -6.44 -18.12 4.94
C VAL A 118 -5.58 -17.35 5.94
N ILE A 119 -5.30 -16.09 5.64
CA ILE A 119 -4.57 -15.21 6.57
C ILE A 119 -5.60 -14.50 7.46
N GLU A 120 -5.63 -14.87 8.71
CA GLU A 120 -6.58 -14.38 9.71
C GLU A 120 -5.96 -13.24 10.52
N PRO A 121 -6.78 -12.34 11.15
CA PRO A 121 -6.26 -11.18 11.89
C PRO A 121 -5.20 -11.50 12.95
N GLN A 122 -5.30 -12.65 13.62
CA GLN A 122 -4.32 -13.07 14.62
C GLN A 122 -2.95 -13.43 14.02
N GLU A 123 -2.89 -13.64 12.70
CA GLU A 123 -1.67 -13.96 11.97
C GLU A 123 -0.98 -12.73 11.40
N TRP A 124 -1.63 -11.56 11.43
CA TRP A 124 -1.07 -10.34 10.87
C TRP A 124 0.19 -9.89 11.60
N LEU A 125 1.29 -9.76 10.87
CA LEU A 125 2.53 -9.19 11.39
C LEU A 125 2.39 -7.68 11.59
N LYS A 126 1.51 -7.01 10.81
CA LYS A 126 1.24 -5.57 10.85
C LYS A 126 -0.23 -5.32 10.55
N GLN A 127 -0.76 -4.20 11.05
CA GLN A 127 -2.11 -3.74 10.71
C GLN A 127 -2.18 -3.09 9.31
N CYS A 128 -1.05 -2.62 8.79
CA CYS A 128 -0.93 -1.96 7.49
C CYS A 128 -1.66 -2.76 6.38
N PRO A 129 -2.52 -2.15 5.59
CA PRO A 129 -2.81 -0.72 5.43
C PRO A 129 -3.95 -0.19 6.33
N CYS A 130 -4.38 -0.91 7.33
CA CYS A 130 -5.44 -0.59 8.28
C CYS A 130 -6.86 -0.60 7.68
N PHE A 131 -7.04 -1.22 6.52
CA PHE A 131 -8.32 -1.51 5.89
C PHE A 131 -8.20 -2.76 5.02
N ASP A 132 -9.31 -3.35 4.64
CA ASP A 132 -9.33 -4.56 3.80
C ASP A 132 -9.20 -4.20 2.31
N ALA A 133 -7.96 -4.05 1.86
CA ALA A 133 -7.66 -3.67 0.48
C ALA A 133 -8.07 -4.74 -0.52
N SER A 134 -7.92 -6.01 -0.18
CA SER A 134 -8.28 -7.13 -1.05
C SER A 134 -9.76 -7.08 -1.41
N THR A 135 -10.63 -6.91 -0.43
CA THR A 135 -12.08 -6.86 -0.65
C THR A 135 -12.49 -5.56 -1.31
N GLU A 136 -11.93 -4.42 -0.87
CA GLU A 136 -12.31 -3.11 -1.42
C GLU A 136 -12.01 -2.99 -2.91
N TYR A 137 -10.88 -3.53 -3.38
CA TYR A 137 -10.43 -3.40 -4.76
C TYR A 137 -10.66 -4.64 -5.63
N ALA A 138 -11.25 -5.70 -5.09
CA ALA A 138 -11.58 -6.90 -5.86
C ALA A 138 -12.41 -6.60 -7.12
N PRO A 139 -13.43 -5.70 -7.08
CA PRO A 139 -14.19 -5.36 -8.29
C PRO A 139 -13.34 -4.73 -9.39
N LEU A 140 -12.35 -3.90 -9.04
CA LEU A 140 -11.45 -3.29 -10.03
C LEU A 140 -10.57 -4.34 -10.71
N CYS A 141 -10.09 -5.30 -9.94
CA CYS A 141 -9.28 -6.41 -10.47
C CYS A 141 -10.12 -7.28 -11.44
N ALA A 142 -11.35 -7.58 -11.07
CA ALA A 142 -12.27 -8.34 -11.92
C ALA A 142 -12.58 -7.62 -13.24
N GLU A 143 -12.86 -6.31 -13.16
CA GLU A 143 -13.08 -5.50 -14.38
C GLU A 143 -11.87 -5.52 -15.33
N ALA A 144 -10.66 -5.37 -14.77
CA ALA A 144 -9.43 -5.36 -15.55
C ALA A 144 -9.19 -6.72 -16.22
N PHE A 145 -9.40 -7.80 -15.49
CA PHE A 145 -9.24 -9.17 -15.99
C PHE A 145 -10.18 -9.45 -17.18
N HIS A 146 -11.45 -9.06 -17.05
CA HIS A 146 -12.46 -9.29 -18.10
C HIS A 146 -12.23 -8.45 -19.36
N ARG A 147 -11.67 -7.23 -19.24
CA ARG A 147 -11.38 -6.38 -20.41
C ARG A 147 -10.28 -6.94 -21.30
N ASN A 148 -9.40 -7.77 -20.74
CA ASN A 148 -8.19 -8.27 -21.42
C ASN A 148 -8.21 -9.80 -21.61
N GLY A 149 -9.34 -10.42 -21.32
CA GLY A 149 -9.56 -11.86 -21.47
C GLY A 149 -10.22 -12.25 -22.78
#